data_e165269f0bf80fbaf749f76e10899c6b
#
_entry.id   e165269f0bf80fbaf749f76e10899c6b
#
_cell.length_a   1.000
_cell.length_b   1.000
_cell.length_c   1.000
_cell.angle_alpha   90.00
_cell.angle_beta   90.00
_cell.angle_gamma   90.00
#
_symmetry.space_group_name_H-M   'P 1'
#
loop_
_entity.id
_entity.type
_entity.pdbx_description
1 polymer ?
#
loop_
_entity_poly.entity_id
_entity_poly.type
_entity_poly.pdbx_seq_one_letter_code
_entity_poly.pdbx_strand_id
1 'polypeptide(L)'
;MGMNVGSSSGDDDGDVMVDINTTPLIDVMLVLLIMFIITIPVQTHAVKMNTPIPNNAAPPPKPPEIIRVDIDFDGTMGWNGEVIQPGDRGAIEAKLQAAAAEADQPEIHIRPNKLAAYKHVAMVLAGAQRLGLTKIGIVGNEQFQ
;
A
#
# COMPACT_ATOMS: atom_id res chain seq x y z
N MET A 1 38.37 -71.15 -30.33
CA MET A 1 38.53 -69.71 -30.24
C MET A 1 37.75 -69.20 -29.01
N GLY A 2 38.39 -69.21 -27.85
CA GLY A 2 37.77 -68.74 -26.64
C GLY A 2 37.88 -67.24 -26.56
N MET A 3 36.75 -66.58 -26.62
CA MET A 3 36.68 -65.20 -26.22
C MET A 3 36.70 -65.16 -24.69
N ASN A 4 37.81 -64.74 -24.16
CA ASN A 4 37.96 -64.46 -22.73
C ASN A 4 37.24 -63.14 -22.45
N VAL A 5 36.04 -63.20 -21.96
CA VAL A 5 35.38 -62.11 -21.36
C VAL A 5 35.95 -62.02 -19.96
N GLY A 6 37.02 -61.24 -19.82
CA GLY A 6 37.56 -60.93 -18.50
C GLY A 6 36.48 -60.32 -17.63
N SER A 7 36.05 -61.07 -16.64
CA SER A 7 35.31 -60.50 -15.52
C SER A 7 36.28 -59.65 -14.75
N SER A 8 36.33 -58.40 -15.05
CA SER A 8 36.93 -57.39 -14.21
C SER A 8 35.95 -57.17 -13.06
N SER A 9 36.16 -57.91 -12.00
CA SER A 9 35.62 -57.52 -10.69
C SER A 9 36.48 -56.37 -10.17
N GLY A 10 36.25 -55.22 -10.69
CA GLY A 10 36.68 -53.97 -10.08
C GLY A 10 35.46 -53.43 -9.39
N ASP A 11 35.53 -53.41 -8.08
CA ASP A 11 34.72 -52.50 -7.27
C ASP A 11 35.16 -51.09 -7.62
N ASP A 12 34.78 -50.64 -8.75
CA ASP A 12 34.79 -49.25 -9.08
C ASP A 12 33.38 -48.77 -8.73
N ASP A 13 33.25 -48.29 -7.52
CA ASP A 13 32.15 -47.37 -7.17
C ASP A 13 32.30 -46.14 -8.06
N GLY A 14 32.15 -46.39 -9.35
CA GLY A 14 32.03 -45.34 -10.33
C GLY A 14 30.76 -44.58 -10.00
N ASP A 15 30.97 -43.45 -9.31
CA ASP A 15 29.95 -42.43 -9.25
C ASP A 15 29.37 -42.27 -10.64
N VAL A 16 28.22 -42.89 -10.85
CA VAL A 16 27.44 -42.67 -12.05
C VAL A 16 27.01 -41.20 -11.96
N MET A 17 27.86 -40.36 -12.49
CA MET A 17 27.52 -38.95 -12.69
C MET A 17 26.35 -38.94 -13.66
N VAL A 18 25.16 -39.01 -13.12
CA VAL A 18 23.95 -38.77 -13.87
C VAL A 18 23.94 -37.28 -14.17
N ASP A 19 24.49 -36.92 -15.31
CA ASP A 19 24.38 -35.57 -15.81
C ASP A 19 22.91 -35.27 -16.08
N ILE A 20 22.30 -34.63 -15.09
CA ILE A 20 20.93 -34.14 -15.22
C ILE A 20 20.95 -32.97 -16.18
N ASN A 21 20.36 -33.16 -17.34
CA ASN A 21 20.17 -32.04 -18.26
C ASN A 21 19.19 -31.05 -17.67
N THR A 22 19.73 -29.95 -17.16
CA THR A 22 18.94 -28.85 -16.51
C THR A 22 18.31 -27.92 -17.53
N THR A 23 18.59 -28.06 -18.83
CA THR A 23 18.07 -27.17 -19.87
C THR A 23 16.55 -27.09 -19.89
N PRO A 24 15.76 -28.19 -19.82
CA PRO A 24 14.31 -28.09 -19.75
C PRO A 24 13.80 -27.38 -18.51
N LEU A 25 14.48 -27.54 -17.40
CA LEU A 25 14.12 -26.87 -16.15
C LEU A 25 14.33 -25.37 -16.22
N ILE A 26 15.46 -24.93 -16.78
CA ILE A 26 15.78 -23.51 -16.96
C ILE A 26 14.80 -22.87 -17.93
N ASP A 27 14.43 -23.55 -19.00
CA ASP A 27 13.47 -23.07 -20.01
C ASP A 27 12.09 -22.81 -19.39
N VAL A 28 11.59 -23.75 -18.58
CA VAL A 28 10.32 -23.59 -17.86
C VAL A 28 10.40 -22.42 -16.87
N MET A 29 11.47 -22.31 -16.11
CA MET A 29 11.66 -21.20 -15.16
C MET A 29 11.73 -19.86 -15.88
N LEU A 30 12.41 -19.79 -17.01
CA LEU A 30 12.54 -18.58 -17.80
C LEU A 30 11.20 -18.16 -18.40
N VAL A 31 10.43 -19.08 -18.93
CA VAL A 31 9.08 -18.83 -19.46
C VAL A 31 8.15 -18.33 -18.35
N LEU A 32 8.17 -18.95 -17.16
CA LEU A 32 7.38 -18.50 -16.03
C LEU A 32 7.79 -17.10 -15.58
N LEU A 33 9.08 -16.80 -15.55
CA LEU A 33 9.58 -15.48 -15.20
C LEU A 33 9.06 -14.42 -16.17
N ILE A 34 9.14 -14.69 -17.48
CA ILE A 34 8.64 -13.75 -18.50
C ILE A 34 7.13 -13.58 -18.36
N MET A 35 6.38 -14.65 -18.13
CA MET A 35 4.94 -14.56 -17.92
C MET A 35 4.60 -13.71 -16.69
N PHE A 36 5.32 -13.85 -15.59
CA PHE A 36 5.11 -13.03 -14.40
C PHE A 36 5.40 -11.55 -14.66
N ILE A 37 6.47 -11.24 -15.39
CA ILE A 37 6.80 -9.84 -15.71
C ILE A 37 5.73 -9.20 -16.60
N ILE A 38 5.19 -9.95 -17.57
CA ILE A 38 4.16 -9.44 -18.49
C ILE A 38 2.80 -9.33 -17.79
N THR A 39 2.48 -10.26 -16.88
CA THR A 39 1.17 -10.32 -16.22
C THR A 39 1.06 -9.40 -14.99
N ILE A 40 2.18 -8.93 -14.44
CA ILE A 40 2.12 -7.92 -13.38
C ILE A 40 1.59 -6.63 -14.02
N PRO A 41 0.34 -6.25 -13.77
CA PRO A 41 -0.15 -4.97 -14.24
C PRO A 41 0.66 -3.89 -13.51
N VAL A 42 1.48 -3.17 -14.25
CA VAL A 42 2.07 -1.95 -13.73
C VAL A 42 0.90 -1.01 -13.46
N GLN A 43 0.47 -0.96 -12.23
CA GLN A 43 -0.47 0.05 -11.80
C GLN A 43 0.26 1.39 -11.89
N THR A 44 0.30 1.94 -13.08
CA THR A 44 0.57 3.33 -13.24
C THR A 44 -0.55 4.03 -12.48
N HIS A 45 -0.22 4.59 -11.33
CA HIS A 45 -1.08 5.59 -10.73
C HIS A 45 -1.21 6.70 -11.78
N ALA A 46 -2.20 6.52 -12.65
CA ALA A 46 -2.60 7.57 -13.55
C ALA A 46 -3.13 8.70 -12.66
N VAL A 47 -2.27 9.62 -12.33
CA VAL A 47 -2.69 10.92 -11.85
C VAL A 47 -3.59 11.44 -12.97
N LYS A 48 -4.89 11.38 -12.76
CA LYS A 48 -5.84 12.03 -13.66
C LYS A 48 -5.56 13.52 -13.56
N MET A 49 -4.64 13.99 -14.37
CA MET A 49 -4.55 15.40 -14.65
C MET A 49 -5.83 15.74 -15.42
N ASN A 50 -6.81 16.26 -14.71
CA ASN A 50 -7.93 16.91 -15.32
C ASN A 50 -7.38 18.18 -15.99
N THR A 51 -6.91 18.04 -17.21
CA THR A 51 -6.70 19.20 -18.07
C THR A 51 -8.07 19.87 -18.22
N PRO A 52 -8.21 21.12 -17.83
CA PRO A 52 -9.47 21.81 -18.02
C PRO A 52 -9.73 21.92 -19.53
N ILE A 53 -10.69 21.15 -19.99
CA ILE A 53 -11.29 21.35 -21.31
C ILE A 53 -12.12 22.61 -21.16
N PRO A 54 -11.96 23.64 -21.98
CA PRO A 54 -12.82 24.79 -21.93
C PRO A 54 -14.19 24.42 -22.47
N ASN A 55 -15.02 23.82 -21.65
CA ASN A 55 -16.41 23.63 -21.94
C ASN A 55 -17.22 24.68 -21.17
N ASN A 56 -17.97 25.47 -21.92
CA ASN A 56 -18.95 26.44 -21.47
C ASN A 56 -20.17 25.73 -20.82
N ALA A 57 -19.97 24.80 -19.92
CA ALA A 57 -21.05 24.10 -19.24
C ALA A 57 -20.69 23.91 -17.79
N ALA A 58 -21.42 24.58 -16.93
CA ALA A 58 -21.46 24.50 -15.47
C ALA A 58 -20.11 24.77 -14.75
N PRO A 59 -20.13 25.47 -13.64
CA PRO A 59 -18.91 25.65 -12.84
C PRO A 59 -18.33 24.29 -12.48
N PRO A 60 -17.00 24.09 -12.62
CA PRO A 60 -16.40 22.82 -12.25
C PRO A 60 -16.77 22.50 -10.80
N PRO A 61 -17.11 21.23 -10.50
CA PRO A 61 -17.35 20.84 -9.12
C PRO A 61 -16.12 21.27 -8.31
N LYS A 62 -16.36 21.98 -7.22
CA LYS A 62 -15.29 22.38 -6.31
C LYS A 62 -14.49 21.12 -5.96
N PRO A 63 -13.16 21.16 -6.06
CA PRO A 63 -12.37 20.01 -5.62
C PRO A 63 -12.76 19.70 -4.16
N PRO A 64 -12.90 18.42 -3.80
CA PRO A 64 -13.28 18.05 -2.44
C PRO A 64 -12.32 18.68 -1.47
N GLU A 65 -12.84 19.32 -0.45
CA GLU A 65 -12.03 19.92 0.60
C GLU A 65 -11.31 18.79 1.35
N ILE A 66 -9.99 18.89 1.43
CA ILE A 66 -9.17 17.89 2.12
C ILE A 66 -8.82 18.44 3.50
N ILE A 67 -9.24 17.73 4.52
CA ILE A 67 -8.90 18.01 5.91
C ILE A 67 -7.70 17.13 6.30
N ARG A 68 -6.63 17.76 6.74
CA ARG A 68 -5.45 17.04 7.24
C ARG A 68 -5.48 16.95 8.75
N VAL A 69 -5.37 15.74 9.26
CA VAL A 69 -5.28 15.47 10.70
C VAL A 69 -3.91 14.86 10.98
N ASP A 70 -3.03 15.66 11.53
CA ASP A 70 -1.70 15.21 11.95
C ASP A 70 -1.76 14.72 13.39
N ILE A 71 -1.20 13.57 13.71
CA ILE A 71 -1.14 13.02 15.06
C ILE A 71 0.33 12.87 15.45
N ASP A 72 0.74 13.60 16.47
CA ASP A 72 2.10 13.56 16.96
C ASP A 72 2.33 12.42 17.96
N PHE A 73 3.59 12.18 18.30
CA PHE A 73 4.01 11.09 19.19
C PHE A 73 3.49 11.23 20.63
N ASP A 74 3.26 12.46 21.09
CA ASP A 74 2.72 12.79 22.43
C ASP A 74 1.18 12.75 22.49
N GLY A 75 0.51 12.52 21.36
CA GLY A 75 -0.93 12.56 21.24
C GLY A 75 -1.52 13.92 20.88
N THR A 76 -0.69 14.90 20.62
CA THR A 76 -1.12 16.20 20.08
C THR A 76 -1.65 16.00 18.68
N MET A 77 -2.80 16.58 18.39
CA MET A 77 -3.44 16.47 17.08
C MET A 77 -3.45 17.83 16.38
N GLY A 78 -3.09 17.84 15.12
CA GLY A 78 -3.19 19.00 14.25
C GLY A 78 -4.38 18.88 13.31
N TRP A 79 -5.26 19.84 13.30
CA TRP A 79 -6.38 19.94 12.37
C TRP A 79 -6.13 21.07 11.38
N ASN A 80 -5.78 20.73 10.14
CA ASN A 80 -5.38 21.72 9.11
C ASN A 80 -4.29 22.72 9.60
N GLY A 81 -3.40 22.28 10.49
CA GLY A 81 -2.37 23.11 11.09
C GLY A 81 -2.75 23.77 12.42
N GLU A 82 -4.01 23.65 12.86
CA GLU A 82 -4.43 24.09 14.18
C GLU A 82 -4.14 23.01 15.23
N VAL A 83 -3.35 23.34 16.23
CA VAL A 83 -2.93 22.40 17.27
C VAL A 83 -4.04 22.18 18.29
N ILE A 84 -4.44 20.93 18.46
CA ILE A 84 -5.40 20.50 19.48
C ILE A 84 -4.64 19.76 20.58
N GLN A 85 -4.87 20.13 21.83
CA GLN A 85 -4.21 19.55 22.98
C GLN A 85 -4.47 18.03 23.10
N PRO A 86 -3.48 17.25 23.54
CA PRO A 86 -3.66 15.82 23.74
C PRO A 86 -4.75 15.56 24.80
N GLY A 87 -5.73 14.76 24.42
CA GLY A 87 -6.86 14.41 25.31
C GLY A 87 -8.12 15.26 25.16
N ASP A 88 -8.10 16.32 24.37
CA ASP A 88 -9.29 17.13 24.08
C ASP A 88 -10.17 16.48 22.99
N ARG A 89 -10.86 15.42 23.40
CA ARG A 89 -11.78 14.69 22.51
C ARG A 89 -12.92 15.54 22.01
N GLY A 90 -13.39 16.45 22.86
CA GLY A 90 -14.53 17.31 22.54
C GLY A 90 -14.26 18.23 21.38
N ALA A 91 -13.07 18.81 21.30
CA ALA A 91 -12.67 19.68 20.20
C ALA A 91 -12.59 18.90 18.87
N ILE A 92 -12.04 17.69 18.90
CA ILE A 92 -11.94 16.84 17.70
C ILE A 92 -13.32 16.37 17.24
N GLU A 93 -14.16 15.92 18.18
CA GLU A 93 -15.52 15.48 17.87
C GLU A 93 -16.36 16.63 17.30
N ALA A 94 -16.24 17.83 17.85
CA ALA A 94 -16.92 19.01 17.35
C ALA A 94 -16.50 19.36 15.92
N LYS A 95 -15.21 19.28 15.60
CA LYS A 95 -14.68 19.52 14.26
C LYS A 95 -15.11 18.42 13.26
N LEU A 96 -15.08 17.18 13.69
CA LEU A 96 -15.59 16.05 12.89
C LEU A 96 -17.09 16.16 12.64
N GLN A 97 -17.84 16.58 13.63
CA GLN A 97 -19.28 16.80 13.51
C GLN A 97 -19.60 17.93 12.52
N ALA A 98 -18.86 19.03 12.57
CA ALA A 98 -18.98 20.11 11.61
C ALA A 98 -18.68 19.64 10.18
N ALA A 99 -17.63 18.83 10.00
CA ALA A 99 -17.30 18.25 8.71
C ALA A 99 -18.35 17.25 8.21
N ALA A 100 -18.96 16.47 9.11
CA ALA A 100 -20.02 15.53 8.77
C ALA A 100 -21.33 16.22 8.41
N ALA A 101 -21.57 17.43 8.91
CA ALA A 101 -22.76 18.23 8.64
C ALA A 101 -22.71 18.92 7.27
N GLU A 102 -21.58 18.97 6.61
CA GLU A 102 -21.45 19.54 5.27
C GLU A 102 -22.11 18.62 4.23
N ALA A 103 -22.79 19.22 3.25
CA ALA A 103 -23.45 18.49 2.17
C ALA A 103 -22.44 17.71 1.29
N ASP A 104 -21.27 18.31 1.06
CA ASP A 104 -20.13 17.65 0.45
C ASP A 104 -19.14 17.26 1.55
N GLN A 105 -19.18 16.02 1.98
CA GLN A 105 -18.26 15.54 3.02
C GLN A 105 -16.80 15.67 2.56
N PRO A 106 -15.97 16.41 3.31
CA PRO A 106 -14.57 16.54 2.99
C PRO A 106 -13.83 15.21 3.17
N GLU A 107 -12.77 15.05 2.42
CA GLU A 107 -11.88 13.90 2.58
C GLU A 107 -10.94 14.15 3.75
N ILE A 108 -10.91 13.22 4.71
CA ILE A 108 -10.07 13.33 5.90
C ILE A 108 -8.82 12.48 5.71
N HIS A 109 -7.67 13.13 5.70
CA HIS A 109 -6.38 12.49 5.63
C HIS A 109 -5.72 12.47 7.02
N ILE A 110 -5.62 11.29 7.61
CA ILE A 110 -4.97 11.11 8.91
C ILE A 110 -3.50 10.77 8.67
N ARG A 111 -2.60 11.59 9.20
CA ARG A 111 -1.15 11.41 9.14
C ARG A 111 -0.61 11.16 10.54
N PRO A 112 -0.55 9.90 10.98
CA PRO A 112 0.05 9.60 12.28
C PRO A 112 1.57 9.68 12.21
N ASN A 113 2.18 10.23 13.26
CA ASN A 113 3.61 10.14 13.44
C ASN A 113 4.00 8.68 13.68
N LYS A 114 5.19 8.30 13.25
CA LYS A 114 5.75 6.95 13.43
C LYS A 114 5.70 6.45 14.87
N LEU A 115 5.91 7.35 15.82
CA LEU A 115 5.93 7.04 17.25
C LEU A 115 4.56 7.28 17.93
N ALA A 116 3.55 7.72 17.17
CA ALA A 116 2.22 7.95 17.71
C ALA A 116 1.58 6.63 18.16
N ALA A 117 0.98 6.65 19.34
CA ALA A 117 0.25 5.49 19.81
C ALA A 117 -1.01 5.26 18.95
N TYR A 118 -1.21 4.03 18.51
CA TYR A 118 -2.36 3.65 17.67
C TYR A 118 -3.71 4.01 18.28
N LYS A 119 -3.80 4.09 19.61
CA LYS A 119 -5.02 4.50 20.32
C LYS A 119 -5.57 5.86 19.87
N HIS A 120 -4.69 6.80 19.54
CA HIS A 120 -5.08 8.13 19.08
C HIS A 120 -5.66 8.09 17.66
N VAL A 121 -5.04 7.30 16.78
CA VAL A 121 -5.54 7.06 15.43
C VAL A 121 -6.90 6.37 15.48
N ALA A 122 -7.02 5.33 16.29
CA ALA A 122 -8.26 4.57 16.47
C ALA A 122 -9.40 5.44 17.02
N MET A 123 -9.08 6.37 17.94
CA MET A 123 -10.06 7.30 18.50
C MET A 123 -10.62 8.25 17.43
N VAL A 124 -9.76 8.84 16.63
CA VAL A 124 -10.18 9.72 15.52
C VAL A 124 -10.99 8.95 14.49
N LEU A 125 -10.53 7.76 14.12
CA LEU A 125 -11.19 6.90 13.15
C LEU A 125 -12.58 6.48 13.65
N ALA A 126 -12.70 6.05 14.91
CA ALA A 126 -13.96 5.67 15.51
C ALA A 126 -14.93 6.84 15.61
N GLY A 127 -14.45 8.03 15.99
CA GLY A 127 -15.24 9.26 16.02
C GLY A 127 -15.79 9.62 14.63
N ALA A 128 -14.94 9.57 13.62
CA ALA A 128 -15.34 9.84 12.25
C ALA A 128 -16.37 8.82 11.71
N GLN A 129 -16.18 7.54 12.01
CA GLN A 129 -17.14 6.49 11.60
C GLN A 129 -18.51 6.64 12.29
N ARG A 130 -18.52 7.01 13.57
CA ARG A 130 -19.78 7.27 14.30
C ARG A 130 -20.58 8.41 13.69
N LEU A 131 -19.90 9.40 13.14
CA LEU A 131 -20.52 10.54 12.50
C LEU A 131 -20.86 10.31 11.03
N GLY A 132 -20.61 9.11 10.52
CA GLY A 132 -20.94 8.72 9.13
C GLY A 132 -19.98 9.26 8.08
N LEU A 133 -18.77 9.67 8.46
CA LEU A 133 -17.72 10.06 7.53
C LEU A 133 -17.17 8.82 6.83
N THR A 134 -17.34 8.74 5.53
CA THR A 134 -16.90 7.59 4.73
C THR A 134 -15.60 7.81 3.98
N LYS A 135 -15.25 9.08 3.75
CA LYS A 135 -14.04 9.45 3.01
C LYS A 135 -12.86 9.69 3.94
N ILE A 136 -12.36 8.62 4.56
CA ILE A 136 -11.22 8.68 5.48
C ILE A 136 -10.06 7.90 4.88
N GLY A 137 -8.94 8.55 4.69
CA GLY A 137 -7.69 7.96 4.27
C GLY A 137 -6.62 8.07 5.34
N ILE A 138 -5.90 6.98 5.61
CA ILE A 138 -4.69 7.03 6.42
C ILE A 138 -3.53 7.19 5.44
N VAL A 139 -2.89 8.34 5.49
CA VAL A 139 -1.70 8.59 4.69
C VAL A 139 -0.52 8.03 5.47
N GLY A 140 -0.07 6.86 5.09
CA GLY A 140 1.14 6.26 5.65
C GLY A 140 2.32 7.19 5.42
N ASN A 141 3.19 7.27 6.41
CA ASN A 141 4.39 8.05 6.32
C ASN A 141 5.34 7.36 5.32
N GLU A 142 5.22 7.71 4.05
CA GLU A 142 6.10 7.18 2.98
C GLU A 142 7.55 7.70 3.11
N GLN A 143 7.89 8.36 4.20
CA GLN A 143 9.23 8.85 4.47
C GLN A 143 10.14 7.79 5.08
N PHE A 144 9.97 6.53 4.68
CA PHE A 144 10.87 5.46 5.04
C PHE A 144 11.59 4.92 3.81
N GLN A 145 12.38 5.76 3.20
CA GLN A 145 13.50 5.34 2.37
C GLN A 145 14.74 6.01 2.88
#